data_196f76dfbc780dce18fd8720616b48f1
#
_entry.id   196f76dfbc780dce18fd8720616b48f1
#
_cell.length_a   1.000
_cell.length_b   1.000
_cell.length_c   1.000
_cell.angle_alpha   90.00
_cell.angle_beta   90.00
_cell.angle_gamma   90.00
#
_symmetry.space_group_name_H-M   'P 1'
#
loop_
_entity.id
_entity.type
_entity.pdbx_description
1 polymer ?
#
loop_
_entity_poly.entity_id
_entity_poly.type
_entity_poly.pdbx_seq_one_letter_code
_entity_poly.pdbx_strand_id
1 'polypeptide(L)'
;MKGHEDYFEEYDEEGDEVEGFEGEGEEAAEGADEAAVRQESLFLDSDYDPIKIYLKEMGEVPLLTKEGEIEIAKKIEQEKGKVARIIFSLPFVLNKLITLGEMVEAGEAPLEEIIQNGEDEAEEDLIIERESFSKITGLIAPIRDKRQALFAGLAEAEGPAREKAEASLSENLERILELIEQLKLKDDVISAFSEEIKRAVEEIGELDTKIRGMRENIESPGVGAEGTGDGINARDNVSDEVAHLSAEAVELAKEIQRKEHYFGIGYDEMKRAAIILREGEGAIREAKNSLIEANLRLVISIVKKHLGRGLGFSDLI
;
A
#
# COMPACT_ATOMS: atom_id res chain seq x y z
N MET A 1 39.59 25.53 13.65
CA MET A 1 39.68 25.77 15.10
C MET A 1 38.35 26.29 15.59
N LYS A 2 37.76 25.59 16.57
CA LYS A 2 36.50 25.82 17.28
C LYS A 2 35.26 25.55 16.41
N GLY A 3 34.41 24.59 16.62
CA GLY A 3 34.02 23.84 17.84
C GLY A 3 32.52 24.00 17.87
N HIS A 4 31.78 23.00 17.36
CA HIS A 4 30.33 22.91 17.49
C HIS A 4 30.12 21.82 18.54
N GLU A 5 29.96 22.26 19.79
CA GLU A 5 29.62 21.44 20.93
C GLU A 5 28.10 21.29 21.01
N ASP A 6 27.69 20.04 21.05
CA ASP A 6 26.67 19.38 21.83
C ASP A 6 25.55 20.24 22.46
N TYR A 7 24.32 19.97 22.03
CA TYR A 7 23.13 20.09 22.84
C TYR A 7 22.47 18.72 22.98
N PHE A 8 23.00 17.92 23.91
CA PHE A 8 22.23 16.88 24.56
C PHE A 8 21.64 17.53 25.83
N GLU A 9 20.34 17.80 25.85
CA GLU A 9 19.61 18.08 27.07
C GLU A 9 19.41 16.78 27.82
N GLU A 10 20.09 16.71 28.95
CA GLU A 10 19.96 15.75 30.02
C GLU A 10 18.56 15.88 30.61
N TYR A 11 17.71 14.86 30.45
CA TYR A 11 16.54 14.73 31.29
C TYR A 11 16.95 14.17 32.63
N ASP A 12 16.89 15.01 33.64
CA ASP A 12 17.09 14.67 35.06
C ASP A 12 16.14 13.54 35.46
N GLU A 13 16.74 12.42 35.87
CA GLU A 13 16.09 11.37 36.64
C GLU A 13 15.82 11.94 38.05
N GLU A 14 14.65 12.52 38.31
CA GLU A 14 14.14 12.60 39.65
C GLU A 14 13.64 11.23 40.09
N GLY A 15 14.49 10.57 40.87
CA GLY A 15 14.15 9.34 41.55
C GLY A 15 13.11 9.59 42.63
N ASP A 16 11.86 9.25 42.33
CA ASP A 16 10.87 9.02 43.39
C ASP A 16 11.14 7.63 43.99
N GLU A 17 11.69 7.65 45.20
CA GLU A 17 11.75 6.50 46.10
C GLU A 17 10.31 6.02 46.38
N VAL A 18 9.91 4.94 45.71
CA VAL A 18 8.68 4.22 46.05
C VAL A 18 9.03 3.32 47.22
N GLU A 19 8.77 3.84 48.45
CA GLU A 19 8.73 3.04 49.68
C GLU A 19 7.83 1.81 49.46
N GLY A 20 8.38 0.67 49.87
CA GLY A 20 7.74 -0.65 49.74
C GLY A 20 6.36 -0.69 50.42
N PHE A 21 5.36 -0.98 49.63
CA PHE A 21 4.06 -1.45 50.04
C PHE A 21 3.93 -2.91 49.62
N GLU A 22 4.69 -3.75 50.34
CA GLU A 22 4.45 -5.20 50.33
C GLU A 22 3.33 -5.49 51.30
N GLY A 23 2.25 -6.10 50.81
CA GLY A 23 1.47 -6.99 51.62
C GLY A 23 0.02 -6.64 51.96
N GLU A 24 -0.77 -5.98 51.08
CA GLU A 24 -2.26 -5.99 51.21
C GLU A 24 -3.03 -5.95 49.89
N GLY A 25 -2.35 -6.15 48.75
CA GLY A 25 -2.96 -6.02 47.41
C GLY A 25 -3.55 -7.29 46.80
N GLU A 26 -3.17 -8.48 47.28
CA GLU A 26 -3.63 -9.73 46.65
C GLU A 26 -5.06 -10.13 47.08
N GLU A 27 -5.45 -9.95 48.30
CA GLU A 27 -6.83 -10.28 48.74
C GLU A 27 -7.90 -9.29 48.21
N ALA A 28 -7.52 -8.05 47.92
CA ALA A 28 -8.43 -7.07 47.32
C ALA A 28 -8.60 -7.27 45.78
N ALA A 29 -7.60 -7.82 45.11
CA ALA A 29 -7.66 -8.15 43.68
C ALA A 29 -8.51 -9.41 43.42
N GLU A 30 -8.42 -10.44 44.26
CA GLU A 30 -9.27 -11.63 44.14
C GLU A 30 -10.75 -11.32 44.39
N GLY A 31 -11.07 -10.48 45.38
CA GLY A 31 -12.44 -10.06 45.66
C GLY A 31 -13.06 -9.15 44.57
N ALA A 32 -12.25 -8.36 43.88
CA ALA A 32 -12.70 -7.52 42.76
C ALA A 32 -12.95 -8.36 41.48
N ASP A 33 -12.14 -9.40 41.25
CA ASP A 33 -12.31 -10.32 40.15
C ASP A 33 -13.55 -11.23 40.34
N GLU A 34 -13.83 -11.72 41.57
CA GLU A 34 -15.06 -12.48 41.87
C GLU A 34 -16.33 -11.61 41.77
N ALA A 35 -16.26 -10.33 42.12
CA ALA A 35 -17.39 -9.39 41.97
C ALA A 35 -17.61 -9.03 40.51
N ALA A 36 -16.55 -8.86 39.71
CA ALA A 36 -16.64 -8.64 38.27
C ALA A 36 -17.20 -9.88 37.54
N VAL A 37 -16.74 -11.08 37.91
CA VAL A 37 -17.25 -12.35 37.35
C VAL A 37 -18.71 -12.60 37.74
N ARG A 38 -19.16 -12.19 38.96
CA ARG A 38 -20.57 -12.25 39.35
C ARG A 38 -21.45 -11.23 38.65
N GLN A 39 -20.96 -10.04 38.35
CA GLN A 39 -21.66 -9.07 37.51
C GLN A 39 -21.70 -9.51 36.05
N GLU A 40 -20.66 -10.14 35.52
CA GLU A 40 -20.66 -10.76 34.20
C GLU A 40 -21.75 -11.85 34.08
N SER A 41 -22.01 -12.64 35.12
CA SER A 41 -23.02 -13.69 35.09
C SER A 41 -24.47 -13.16 35.03
N LEU A 42 -24.72 -11.93 35.44
CA LEU A 42 -26.05 -11.30 35.39
C LEU A 42 -26.41 -10.71 34.02
N PHE A 43 -25.42 -10.47 33.15
CA PHE A 43 -25.65 -9.96 31.80
C PHE A 43 -25.65 -11.06 30.72
N LEU A 44 -25.47 -12.33 31.09
CA LEU A 44 -25.08 -13.40 30.16
C LEU A 44 -26.03 -14.61 30.17
N ASP A 45 -27.33 -14.38 30.23
CA ASP A 45 -28.34 -15.47 30.28
C ASP A 45 -28.85 -15.91 28.88
N SER A 46 -28.10 -15.65 27.82
CA SER A 46 -28.40 -16.15 26.46
C SER A 46 -27.17 -16.81 25.84
N ASP A 47 -27.29 -18.08 25.45
CA ASP A 47 -26.24 -18.85 24.77
C ASP A 47 -25.82 -18.26 23.42
N TYR A 48 -26.49 -17.22 22.94
CA TYR A 48 -26.23 -16.51 21.67
C TYR A 48 -25.91 -15.01 21.85
N ASP A 49 -25.30 -14.62 22.97
CA ASP A 49 -24.89 -13.22 23.14
C ASP A 49 -23.63 -12.92 22.31
N PRO A 50 -23.69 -12.01 21.30
CA PRO A 50 -22.54 -11.62 20.49
C PRO A 50 -21.37 -11.10 21.33
N ILE A 51 -21.67 -10.48 22.47
CA ILE A 51 -20.66 -9.96 23.41
C ILE A 51 -19.85 -11.11 24.04
N LYS A 52 -20.51 -12.21 24.42
CA LYS A 52 -19.81 -13.40 24.95
C LYS A 52 -18.86 -14.00 23.92
N ILE A 53 -19.35 -14.16 22.70
CA ILE A 53 -18.55 -14.73 21.61
C ILE A 53 -17.33 -13.85 21.39
N TYR A 54 -17.53 -12.54 21.27
CA TYR A 54 -16.45 -11.56 21.10
C TYR A 54 -15.42 -11.61 22.24
N LEU A 55 -15.87 -11.61 23.49
CA LEU A 55 -14.96 -11.67 24.65
C LEU A 55 -14.20 -13.00 24.72
N LYS A 56 -14.82 -14.10 24.31
CA LYS A 56 -14.16 -15.41 24.24
C LYS A 56 -13.10 -15.43 23.14
N GLU A 57 -13.43 -15.01 21.94
CA GLU A 57 -12.50 -14.95 20.81
C GLU A 57 -11.31 -14.03 21.12
N MET A 58 -11.58 -12.86 21.71
CA MET A 58 -10.53 -11.92 22.12
C MET A 58 -9.68 -12.46 23.29
N GLY A 59 -10.24 -13.33 24.14
CA GLY A 59 -9.51 -13.99 25.21
C GLY A 59 -8.49 -15.03 24.73
N GLU A 60 -8.68 -15.59 23.54
CA GLU A 60 -7.80 -16.60 22.94
C GLU A 60 -6.57 -15.96 22.24
N VAL A 61 -6.63 -14.68 21.85
CA VAL A 61 -5.51 -13.97 21.22
C VAL A 61 -4.38 -13.75 22.24
N PRO A 62 -3.13 -14.20 21.99
CA PRO A 62 -2.03 -13.96 22.90
C PRO A 62 -1.71 -12.46 23.01
N LEU A 63 -1.33 -12.02 24.22
CA LEU A 63 -0.82 -10.67 24.41
C LEU A 63 0.54 -10.51 23.72
N LEU A 64 0.73 -9.40 23.01
CA LEU A 64 2.04 -9.04 22.51
C LEU A 64 2.92 -8.53 23.65
N THR A 65 4.17 -9.00 23.64
CA THR A 65 5.23 -8.38 24.45
C THR A 65 5.70 -7.11 23.76
N LYS A 66 6.37 -6.23 24.47
CA LYS A 66 6.97 -5.01 23.91
C LYS A 66 7.92 -5.33 22.74
N GLU A 67 8.66 -6.42 22.86
CA GLU A 67 9.54 -6.94 21.80
C GLU A 67 8.73 -7.37 20.58
N GLY A 68 7.61 -8.07 20.78
CA GLY A 68 6.70 -8.49 19.71
C GLY A 68 6.07 -7.31 18.96
N GLU A 69 5.67 -6.24 19.67
CA GLU A 69 5.19 -5.01 19.04
C GLU A 69 6.26 -4.35 18.16
N ILE A 70 7.49 -4.29 18.65
CA ILE A 70 8.63 -3.75 17.88
C ILE A 70 8.93 -4.61 16.65
N GLU A 71 8.84 -5.93 16.75
CA GLU A 71 9.04 -6.83 15.60
C GLU A 71 7.97 -6.63 14.53
N ILE A 72 6.70 -6.51 14.93
CA ILE A 72 5.60 -6.25 13.99
C ILE A 72 5.76 -4.88 13.35
N ALA A 73 6.09 -3.84 14.11
CA ALA A 73 6.33 -2.50 13.58
C ALA A 73 7.48 -2.49 12.56
N LYS A 74 8.59 -3.15 12.85
CA LYS A 74 9.71 -3.31 11.91
C LYS A 74 9.30 -4.08 10.65
N LYS A 75 8.47 -5.12 10.79
CA LYS A 75 7.95 -5.86 9.64
C LYS A 75 7.11 -4.97 8.75
N ILE A 76 6.20 -4.16 9.33
CA ILE A 76 5.38 -3.19 8.57
C ILE A 76 6.28 -2.21 7.83
N GLU A 77 7.28 -1.64 8.49
CA GLU A 77 8.22 -0.68 7.91
C GLU A 77 9.03 -1.30 6.75
N GLN A 78 9.53 -2.51 6.93
CA GLN A 78 10.25 -3.23 5.88
C GLN A 78 9.38 -3.52 4.65
N GLU A 79 8.14 -3.97 4.85
CA GLU A 79 7.23 -4.24 3.73
C GLU A 79 6.78 -2.93 3.05
N LYS A 80 6.52 -1.85 3.80
CA LYS A 80 6.29 -0.52 3.23
C LYS A 80 7.49 -0.05 2.38
N GLY A 81 8.70 -0.28 2.84
CA GLY A 81 9.92 0.03 2.09
C GLY A 81 10.03 -0.75 0.77
N LYS A 82 9.65 -2.04 0.76
CA LYS A 82 9.62 -2.86 -0.47
C LYS A 82 8.56 -2.36 -1.46
N VAL A 83 7.35 -2.08 -0.97
CA VAL A 83 6.25 -1.53 -1.78
C VAL A 83 6.65 -0.19 -2.37
N ALA A 84 7.19 0.73 -1.58
CA ALA A 84 7.67 2.03 -2.02
C ALA A 84 8.75 1.89 -3.11
N ARG A 85 9.72 0.99 -2.91
CA ARG A 85 10.80 0.72 -3.88
C ARG A 85 10.26 0.29 -5.24
N ILE A 86 9.23 -0.56 -5.28
CA ILE A 86 8.59 -0.98 -6.54
C ILE A 86 7.81 0.19 -7.16
N ILE A 87 6.96 0.86 -6.41
CA ILE A 87 6.13 1.97 -6.88
C ILE A 87 7.00 3.06 -7.50
N PHE A 88 8.02 3.55 -6.77
CA PHE A 88 8.88 4.65 -7.21
C PHE A 88 9.99 4.24 -8.17
N SER A 89 10.09 2.94 -8.49
CA SER A 89 10.90 2.51 -9.63
C SER A 89 10.22 2.74 -10.98
N LEU A 90 8.89 2.94 -10.99
CA LEU A 90 8.07 3.00 -12.21
C LEU A 90 8.05 4.43 -12.81
N PRO A 91 8.31 4.57 -14.12
CA PRO A 91 8.40 5.88 -14.77
C PRO A 91 7.13 6.71 -14.63
N PHE A 92 5.96 6.08 -14.74
CA PHE A 92 4.68 6.79 -14.66
C PHE A 92 4.44 7.43 -13.29
N VAL A 93 4.86 6.78 -12.19
CA VAL A 93 4.73 7.32 -10.82
C VAL A 93 5.60 8.57 -10.66
N LEU A 94 6.84 8.52 -11.17
CA LEU A 94 7.73 9.68 -11.14
C LEU A 94 7.15 10.86 -11.95
N ASN A 95 6.54 10.57 -13.11
CA ASN A 95 5.84 11.60 -13.88
C ASN A 95 4.67 12.20 -13.10
N LYS A 96 3.85 11.36 -12.46
CA LYS A 96 2.75 11.85 -11.63
C LYS A 96 3.20 12.67 -10.45
N LEU A 97 4.29 12.28 -9.77
CA LEU A 97 4.85 13.09 -8.68
C LEU A 97 5.34 14.46 -9.14
N ILE A 98 5.98 14.54 -10.32
CA ILE A 98 6.41 15.80 -10.88
C ILE A 98 5.20 16.69 -11.19
N THR A 99 4.18 16.13 -11.88
CA THR A 99 2.92 16.85 -12.16
C THR A 99 2.21 17.28 -10.87
N LEU A 100 2.19 16.42 -9.85
CA LEU A 100 1.61 16.75 -8.54
C LEU A 100 2.35 17.94 -7.90
N GLY A 101 3.68 17.98 -8.00
CA GLY A 101 4.49 19.12 -7.55
C GLY A 101 4.12 20.42 -8.27
N GLU A 102 3.93 20.37 -9.59
CA GLU A 102 3.49 21.50 -10.41
C GLU A 102 2.08 21.98 -10.01
N MET A 103 1.15 21.05 -9.77
CA MET A 103 -0.22 21.35 -9.31
C MET A 103 -0.25 21.97 -7.91
N VAL A 104 0.60 21.49 -7.00
CA VAL A 104 0.75 22.05 -5.65
C VAL A 104 1.32 23.47 -5.72
N GLU A 105 2.32 23.71 -6.57
CA GLU A 105 2.90 25.02 -6.79
C GLU A 105 1.88 26.01 -7.37
N ALA A 106 1.07 25.54 -8.33
CA ALA A 106 -0.02 26.32 -8.93
C ALA A 106 -1.21 26.56 -7.98
N GLY A 107 -1.26 25.87 -6.82
CA GLY A 107 -2.41 25.93 -5.91
C GLY A 107 -3.64 25.15 -6.39
N GLU A 108 -3.47 24.28 -7.39
CA GLU A 108 -4.53 23.43 -7.96
C GLU A 108 -4.76 22.14 -7.15
N ALA A 109 -3.76 21.72 -6.37
CA ALA A 109 -3.86 20.58 -5.49
C ALA A 109 -3.59 20.99 -4.03
N PRO A 110 -4.48 20.65 -3.07
CA PRO A 110 -4.29 20.96 -1.67
C PRO A 110 -3.18 20.08 -1.07
N LEU A 111 -2.12 20.72 -0.56
CA LEU A 111 -0.97 20.01 -0.01
C LEU A 111 -1.36 19.16 1.22
N GLU A 112 -2.33 19.64 2.01
CA GLU A 112 -2.84 19.03 3.23
C GLU A 112 -3.42 17.62 2.99
N GLU A 113 -3.92 17.35 1.78
CA GLU A 113 -4.44 16.04 1.39
C GLU A 113 -3.33 15.08 0.93
N ILE A 114 -2.14 15.61 0.63
CA ILE A 114 -1.03 14.86 0.01
C ILE A 114 0.00 14.41 1.05
N ILE A 115 0.34 15.29 2.01
CA ILE A 115 1.38 15.05 3.01
C ILE A 115 0.81 14.60 4.35
N GLN A 116 1.63 13.90 5.12
CA GLN A 116 1.31 13.51 6.49
C GLN A 116 1.25 14.76 7.38
N ASN A 117 0.27 14.80 8.28
CA ASN A 117 0.04 15.88 9.24
C ASN A 117 -0.29 17.27 8.64
N GLY A 118 -0.49 17.38 7.33
CA GLY A 118 -0.81 18.66 6.69
C GLY A 118 -2.08 19.34 7.20
N GLU A 119 -3.04 18.56 7.72
CA GLU A 119 -4.30 19.07 8.28
C GLU A 119 -4.12 19.78 9.63
N ASP A 120 -3.05 19.47 10.37
CA ASP A 120 -2.75 20.01 11.69
C ASP A 120 -1.76 21.19 11.63
N GLU A 121 -1.21 21.53 10.46
CA GLU A 121 -0.20 22.57 10.30
C GLU A 121 -0.80 23.98 10.16
N ALA A 122 -0.07 24.99 10.65
CA ALA A 122 -0.45 26.37 10.47
C ALA A 122 -0.26 26.81 9.01
N GLU A 123 -1.06 27.80 8.54
CA GLU A 123 -0.98 28.30 7.16
C GLU A 123 0.43 28.77 6.76
N GLU A 124 1.19 29.34 7.70
CA GLU A 124 2.56 29.80 7.47
C GLU A 124 3.52 28.62 7.19
N ASP A 125 3.37 27.52 7.93
CA ASP A 125 4.19 26.31 7.75
C ASP A 125 3.83 25.59 6.44
N LEU A 126 2.54 25.55 6.08
CA LEU A 126 2.08 25.01 4.80
C LEU A 126 2.65 25.73 3.57
N ILE A 127 2.89 27.05 3.67
CA ILE A 127 3.53 27.80 2.58
C ILE A 127 4.97 27.32 2.39
N ILE A 128 5.71 27.12 3.49
CA ILE A 128 7.10 26.65 3.45
C ILE A 128 7.16 25.21 2.92
N GLU A 129 6.23 24.35 3.38
CA GLU A 129 6.16 22.96 2.92
C GLU A 129 5.77 22.87 1.44
N ARG A 130 4.90 23.74 0.94
CA ARG A 130 4.54 23.84 -0.49
C ARG A 130 5.75 24.14 -1.36
N GLU A 131 6.56 25.14 -0.98
CA GLU A 131 7.80 25.46 -1.69
C GLU A 131 8.81 24.32 -1.63
N SER A 132 8.92 23.66 -0.48
CA SER A 132 9.79 22.49 -0.29
C SER A 132 9.33 21.31 -1.14
N PHE A 133 8.03 21.02 -1.16
CA PHE A 133 7.43 19.95 -1.94
C PHE A 133 7.67 20.14 -3.44
N SER A 134 7.37 21.33 -3.98
CA SER A 134 7.60 21.67 -5.38
C SER A 134 9.10 21.59 -5.74
N LYS A 135 9.98 22.06 -4.88
CA LYS A 135 11.42 21.97 -5.09
C LYS A 135 11.91 20.52 -5.13
N ILE A 136 11.45 19.67 -4.20
CA ILE A 136 11.87 18.27 -4.14
C ILE A 136 11.34 17.51 -5.37
N THR A 137 10.07 17.70 -5.75
CA THR A 137 9.50 17.06 -6.94
C THR A 137 10.20 17.51 -8.22
N GLY A 138 10.60 18.77 -8.30
CA GLY A 138 11.43 19.29 -9.40
C GLY A 138 12.82 18.61 -9.48
N LEU A 139 13.43 18.19 -8.36
CA LEU A 139 14.69 17.43 -8.35
C LEU A 139 14.52 15.99 -8.87
N ILE A 140 13.31 15.43 -8.85
CA ILE A 140 13.04 14.09 -9.37
C ILE A 140 13.14 14.05 -10.90
N ALA A 141 12.77 15.13 -11.61
CA ALA A 141 12.74 15.17 -13.08
C ALA A 141 14.09 14.79 -13.72
N PRO A 142 15.24 15.42 -13.39
CA PRO A 142 16.51 15.04 -13.99
C PRO A 142 16.99 13.65 -13.59
N ILE A 143 16.58 13.15 -12.44
CA ILE A 143 16.92 11.80 -11.98
C ILE A 143 16.12 10.76 -12.78
N ARG A 144 14.83 10.99 -13.02
CA ARG A 144 13.97 10.20 -13.91
C ARG A 144 14.55 10.15 -15.33
N ASP A 145 14.95 11.28 -15.90
CA ASP A 145 15.50 11.34 -17.26
C ASP A 145 16.81 10.54 -17.37
N LYS A 146 17.69 10.67 -16.36
CA LYS A 146 18.91 9.85 -16.26
C LYS A 146 18.57 8.36 -16.16
N ARG A 147 17.56 8.00 -15.36
CA ARG A 147 17.09 6.61 -15.22
C ARG A 147 16.59 6.04 -16.54
N GLN A 148 15.79 6.81 -17.29
CA GLN A 148 15.29 6.41 -18.59
C GLN A 148 16.43 6.18 -19.62
N ALA A 149 17.44 7.05 -19.62
CA ALA A 149 18.64 6.87 -20.46
C ALA A 149 19.43 5.60 -20.06
N LEU A 150 19.56 5.31 -18.76
CA LEU A 150 20.20 4.10 -18.27
C LEU A 150 19.46 2.82 -18.70
N PHE A 151 18.14 2.82 -18.64
CA PHE A 151 17.33 1.69 -19.11
C PHE A 151 17.48 1.47 -20.62
N ALA A 152 17.46 2.54 -21.41
CA ALA A 152 17.68 2.44 -22.86
C ALA A 152 19.07 1.84 -23.17
N GLY A 153 20.11 2.26 -22.44
CA GLY A 153 21.45 1.73 -22.59
C GLY A 153 21.61 0.29 -22.11
N LEU A 154 20.81 -0.16 -21.13
CA LEU A 154 20.88 -1.51 -20.58
C LEU A 154 20.48 -2.58 -21.61
N ALA A 155 19.58 -2.25 -22.53
CA ALA A 155 19.11 -3.16 -23.57
C ALA A 155 20.25 -3.57 -24.54
N GLU A 156 21.25 -2.72 -24.72
CA GLU A 156 22.39 -2.93 -25.61
C GLU A 156 23.68 -3.31 -24.88
N ALA A 157 23.69 -3.20 -23.52
CA ALA A 157 24.87 -3.43 -22.70
C ALA A 157 25.05 -4.92 -22.38
N GLU A 158 26.33 -5.38 -22.50
CA GLU A 158 26.74 -6.74 -22.11
C GLU A 158 27.92 -6.71 -21.13
N GLY A 159 28.06 -7.79 -20.35
CA GLY A 159 29.20 -8.00 -19.44
C GLY A 159 29.38 -6.85 -18.43
N PRO A 160 30.62 -6.34 -18.24
CA PRO A 160 30.90 -5.32 -17.22
C PRO A 160 30.15 -3.99 -17.42
N ALA A 161 29.77 -3.67 -18.66
CA ALA A 161 28.98 -2.47 -18.96
C ALA A 161 27.53 -2.59 -18.42
N ARG A 162 26.97 -3.79 -18.50
CA ARG A 162 25.66 -4.09 -17.95
C ARG A 162 25.64 -4.01 -16.42
N GLU A 163 26.62 -4.63 -15.76
CA GLU A 163 26.75 -4.55 -14.30
C GLU A 163 26.87 -3.09 -13.81
N LYS A 164 27.64 -2.28 -14.52
CA LYS A 164 27.78 -0.85 -14.21
C LYS A 164 26.46 -0.09 -14.38
N ALA A 165 25.69 -0.39 -15.43
CA ALA A 165 24.40 0.24 -15.68
C ALA A 165 23.39 -0.17 -14.61
N GLU A 166 23.34 -1.45 -14.22
CA GLU A 166 22.48 -1.97 -13.15
C GLU A 166 22.83 -1.32 -11.79
N ALA A 167 24.12 -1.20 -11.44
CA ALA A 167 24.56 -0.48 -10.25
C ALA A 167 24.14 1.00 -10.26
N SER A 168 24.28 1.67 -11.42
CA SER A 168 23.85 3.07 -11.57
C SER A 168 22.34 3.24 -11.48
N LEU A 169 21.56 2.26 -11.93
CA LEU A 169 20.10 2.23 -11.77
C LEU A 169 19.68 2.06 -10.30
N SER A 170 20.42 1.21 -9.57
CA SER A 170 20.19 1.04 -8.13
C SER A 170 20.49 2.32 -7.36
N GLU A 171 21.64 2.94 -7.59
CA GLU A 171 22.02 4.23 -6.97
C GLU A 171 21.00 5.32 -7.29
N ASN A 172 20.54 5.38 -8.54
CA ASN A 172 19.53 6.33 -8.96
C ASN A 172 18.20 6.12 -8.22
N LEU A 173 17.79 4.85 -8.00
CA LEU A 173 16.57 4.54 -7.24
C LEU A 173 16.72 4.93 -5.76
N GLU A 174 17.85 4.64 -5.12
CA GLU A 174 18.09 5.08 -3.74
C GLU A 174 17.96 6.61 -3.61
N ARG A 175 18.51 7.34 -4.57
CA ARG A 175 18.39 8.81 -4.57
C ARG A 175 16.95 9.29 -4.72
N ILE A 176 16.14 8.61 -5.54
CA ILE A 176 14.70 8.89 -5.66
C ILE A 176 14.01 8.64 -4.31
N LEU A 177 14.27 7.49 -3.68
CA LEU A 177 13.65 7.13 -2.40
C LEU A 177 13.99 8.13 -1.29
N GLU A 178 15.25 8.59 -1.20
CA GLU A 178 15.66 9.65 -0.28
C GLU A 178 14.88 10.96 -0.47
N LEU A 179 14.59 11.34 -1.72
CA LEU A 179 13.79 12.54 -2.01
C LEU A 179 12.32 12.33 -1.65
N ILE A 180 11.79 11.14 -1.91
CA ILE A 180 10.38 10.81 -1.63
C ILE A 180 10.12 10.75 -0.11
N GLU A 181 11.06 10.23 0.66
CA GLU A 181 10.97 10.23 2.12
C GLU A 181 10.80 11.65 2.69
N GLN A 182 11.51 12.63 2.08
CA GLN A 182 11.38 14.04 2.45
C GLN A 182 10.02 14.65 2.11
N LEU A 183 9.28 14.09 1.13
CA LEU A 183 7.93 14.53 0.77
C LEU A 183 6.87 14.15 1.79
N LYS A 184 7.16 13.21 2.70
CA LYS A 184 6.23 12.73 3.74
C LYS A 184 4.84 12.40 3.19
N LEU A 185 4.75 11.72 2.04
CA LEU A 185 3.48 11.39 1.39
C LEU A 185 2.58 10.57 2.31
N LYS A 186 1.27 10.85 2.28
CA LYS A 186 0.26 10.01 2.95
C LYS A 186 0.27 8.59 2.35
N ASP A 187 -0.01 7.59 3.18
CA ASP A 187 -0.15 6.18 2.73
C ASP A 187 -1.20 6.04 1.62
N ASP A 188 -2.26 6.85 1.65
CA ASP A 188 -3.34 6.83 0.65
C ASP A 188 -2.87 7.27 -0.74
N VAL A 189 -1.97 8.25 -0.82
CA VAL A 189 -1.37 8.69 -2.09
C VAL A 189 -0.51 7.57 -2.69
N ILE A 190 0.28 6.89 -1.86
CA ILE A 190 1.11 5.76 -2.29
C ILE A 190 0.22 4.58 -2.73
N SER A 191 -0.84 4.30 -1.96
CA SER A 191 -1.82 3.26 -2.29
C SER A 191 -2.54 3.54 -3.59
N ALA A 192 -2.87 4.80 -3.90
CA ALA A 192 -3.50 5.18 -5.16
C ALA A 192 -2.64 4.83 -6.38
N PHE A 193 -1.31 5.02 -6.30
CA PHE A 193 -0.39 4.60 -7.36
C PHE A 193 -0.38 3.08 -7.54
N SER A 194 -0.38 2.33 -6.44
CA SER A 194 -0.45 0.87 -6.48
C SER A 194 -1.74 0.36 -7.11
N GLU A 195 -2.88 0.93 -6.72
CA GLU A 195 -4.19 0.55 -7.27
C GLU A 195 -4.29 0.83 -8.78
N GLU A 196 -3.71 1.94 -9.25
CA GLU A 196 -3.69 2.27 -10.66
C GLU A 196 -2.90 1.24 -11.49
N ILE A 197 -1.74 0.79 -10.97
CA ILE A 197 -0.95 -0.27 -11.61
C ILE A 197 -1.75 -1.59 -11.67
N LYS A 198 -2.34 -1.98 -10.55
CA LYS A 198 -3.12 -3.23 -10.44
C LYS A 198 -4.30 -3.23 -11.39
N ARG A 199 -5.03 -2.12 -11.45
CA ARG A 199 -6.16 -1.93 -12.38
C ARG A 199 -5.71 -2.02 -13.83
N ALA A 200 -4.61 -1.34 -14.18
CA ALA A 200 -4.09 -1.41 -15.54
C ALA A 200 -3.69 -2.82 -15.96
N VAL A 201 -3.10 -3.61 -15.04
CA VAL A 201 -2.75 -5.01 -15.30
C VAL A 201 -4.00 -5.87 -15.54
N GLU A 202 -5.08 -5.64 -14.81
CA GLU A 202 -6.36 -6.32 -15.00
C GLU A 202 -6.99 -5.97 -16.36
N GLU A 203 -7.08 -4.67 -16.68
CA GLU A 203 -7.62 -4.18 -17.95
C GLU A 203 -6.82 -4.71 -19.15
N ILE A 204 -5.49 -4.68 -19.10
CA ILE A 204 -4.64 -5.24 -20.17
C ILE A 204 -4.83 -6.77 -20.27
N GLY A 205 -4.96 -7.46 -19.12
CA GLY A 205 -5.21 -8.90 -19.08
C GLY A 205 -6.52 -9.30 -19.74
N GLU A 206 -7.57 -8.49 -19.56
CA GLU A 206 -8.86 -8.69 -20.26
C GLU A 206 -8.72 -8.48 -21.77
N LEU A 207 -8.00 -7.42 -22.18
CA LEU A 207 -7.76 -7.15 -23.61
C LEU A 207 -6.94 -8.26 -24.25
N ASP A 208 -5.86 -8.74 -23.60
CA ASP A 208 -5.03 -9.86 -24.10
C ASP A 208 -5.84 -11.14 -24.23
N THR A 209 -6.72 -11.42 -23.28
CA THR A 209 -7.60 -12.59 -23.33
C THR A 209 -8.59 -12.49 -24.49
N LYS A 210 -9.17 -11.32 -24.75
CA LYS A 210 -10.04 -11.09 -25.91
C LYS A 210 -9.29 -11.29 -27.24
N ILE A 211 -8.10 -10.72 -27.36
CA ILE A 211 -7.24 -10.88 -28.55
C ILE A 211 -6.93 -12.35 -28.79
N ARG A 212 -6.60 -13.11 -27.72
CA ARG A 212 -6.32 -14.55 -27.84
C ARG A 212 -7.53 -15.33 -28.34
N GLY A 213 -8.70 -15.07 -27.75
CA GLY A 213 -9.95 -15.71 -28.21
C GLY A 213 -10.27 -15.39 -29.69
N MET A 214 -10.06 -14.14 -30.12
CA MET A 214 -10.25 -13.75 -31.52
C MET A 214 -9.27 -14.49 -32.44
N ARG A 215 -8.00 -14.65 -32.05
CA ARG A 215 -7.00 -15.39 -32.83
C ARG A 215 -7.34 -16.87 -32.95
N GLU A 216 -7.82 -17.49 -31.87
CA GLU A 216 -8.28 -18.89 -31.90
C GLU A 216 -9.46 -19.08 -32.85
N ASN A 217 -10.41 -18.14 -32.89
CA ASN A 217 -11.53 -18.14 -33.82
C ASN A 217 -11.08 -17.92 -35.27
N ILE A 218 -10.04 -17.11 -35.52
CA ILE A 218 -9.47 -16.89 -36.84
C ILE A 218 -8.73 -18.14 -37.35
N GLU A 219 -8.00 -18.83 -36.47
CA GLU A 219 -7.22 -20.05 -36.81
C GLU A 219 -8.11 -21.27 -36.99
N SER A 220 -9.28 -21.32 -36.40
CA SER A 220 -10.25 -22.43 -36.51
C SER A 220 -11.62 -21.95 -37.00
N PRO A 221 -11.70 -21.38 -38.18
CA PRO A 221 -12.99 -20.93 -38.75
C PRO A 221 -13.83 -22.14 -39.11
N GLY A 222 -14.75 -22.54 -38.23
CA GLY A 222 -15.79 -23.48 -38.66
C GLY A 222 -16.04 -24.75 -37.87
N VAL A 223 -15.86 -24.79 -36.58
CA VAL A 223 -16.43 -25.88 -35.73
C VAL A 223 -17.92 -25.66 -35.44
N GLY A 224 -18.49 -24.49 -35.79
CA GLY A 224 -19.91 -24.13 -35.57
C GLY A 224 -20.84 -24.15 -36.78
N ALA A 225 -20.34 -24.40 -37.99
CA ALA A 225 -21.16 -24.38 -39.21
C ALA A 225 -21.49 -25.80 -39.72
N GLU A 226 -22.07 -26.61 -38.84
CA GLU A 226 -22.86 -27.76 -39.29
C GLU A 226 -24.29 -27.30 -39.56
N GLY A 227 -24.62 -27.01 -40.79
CA GLY A 227 -26.03 -26.92 -41.18
C GLY A 227 -26.36 -25.94 -42.29
N THR A 228 -26.62 -26.52 -43.46
CA THR A 228 -27.53 -26.05 -44.50
C THR A 228 -27.08 -24.94 -45.46
N GLY A 229 -26.68 -25.32 -46.67
CA GLY A 229 -27.13 -24.63 -47.88
C GLY A 229 -26.19 -23.56 -48.44
N ASP A 230 -25.78 -23.76 -49.70
CA ASP A 230 -25.10 -22.83 -50.59
C ASP A 230 -23.63 -22.43 -50.21
N GLY A 231 -22.74 -23.26 -50.67
CA GLY A 231 -21.29 -23.19 -50.37
C GLY A 231 -20.51 -21.99 -50.92
N ILE A 232 -21.12 -21.03 -51.59
CA ILE A 232 -20.48 -19.81 -52.11
C ILE A 232 -20.66 -18.65 -51.15
N ASN A 233 -21.88 -18.41 -50.64
CA ASN A 233 -22.16 -17.35 -49.69
C ASN A 233 -21.54 -17.61 -48.31
N ALA A 234 -21.34 -18.88 -47.93
CA ALA A 234 -20.71 -19.23 -46.65
C ALA A 234 -19.21 -18.88 -46.60
N ARG A 235 -18.48 -18.98 -47.70
CA ARG A 235 -17.04 -18.66 -47.79
C ARG A 235 -16.79 -17.14 -47.75
N ASP A 236 -17.62 -16.35 -48.41
CA ASP A 236 -17.50 -14.89 -48.40
C ASP A 236 -17.83 -14.34 -47.00
N ASN A 237 -18.87 -14.85 -46.33
CA ASN A 237 -19.20 -14.45 -44.95
C ASN A 237 -18.10 -14.80 -43.94
N VAL A 238 -17.44 -15.96 -44.04
CA VAL A 238 -16.31 -16.37 -43.21
C VAL A 238 -15.10 -15.45 -43.45
N SER A 239 -14.83 -15.06 -44.70
CA SER A 239 -13.74 -14.14 -45.04
C SER A 239 -13.97 -12.76 -44.43
N ASP A 240 -15.17 -12.23 -44.48
CA ASP A 240 -15.54 -10.93 -43.92
C ASP A 240 -15.49 -10.96 -42.39
N GLU A 241 -15.94 -12.04 -41.76
CA GLU A 241 -15.88 -12.23 -40.31
C GLU A 241 -14.43 -12.32 -39.81
N VAL A 242 -13.56 -13.06 -40.46
CA VAL A 242 -12.12 -13.15 -40.19
C VAL A 242 -11.45 -11.78 -40.35
N ALA A 243 -11.79 -11.03 -41.40
CA ALA A 243 -11.28 -9.68 -41.60
C ALA A 243 -11.70 -8.72 -40.48
N HIS A 244 -12.97 -8.79 -40.03
CA HIS A 244 -13.49 -7.99 -38.93
C HIS A 244 -12.78 -8.33 -37.61
N LEU A 245 -12.68 -9.61 -37.25
CA LEU A 245 -12.00 -10.05 -36.01
C LEU A 245 -10.51 -9.66 -36.02
N SER A 246 -9.85 -9.75 -37.18
CA SER A 246 -8.45 -9.34 -37.37
C SER A 246 -8.29 -7.82 -37.12
N ALA A 247 -9.17 -7.01 -37.70
CA ALA A 247 -9.14 -5.56 -37.51
C ALA A 247 -9.41 -5.18 -36.04
N GLU A 248 -10.38 -5.81 -35.36
CA GLU A 248 -10.68 -5.60 -33.97
C GLU A 248 -9.49 -5.98 -33.06
N ALA A 249 -8.87 -7.14 -33.30
CA ALA A 249 -7.69 -7.57 -32.55
C ALA A 249 -6.52 -6.58 -32.68
N VAL A 250 -6.35 -5.95 -33.85
CA VAL A 250 -5.33 -4.91 -34.07
C VAL A 250 -5.64 -3.65 -33.25
N GLU A 251 -6.90 -3.22 -33.18
CA GLU A 251 -7.28 -2.05 -32.35
C GLU A 251 -7.08 -2.31 -30.86
N LEU A 252 -7.46 -3.50 -30.37
CA LEU A 252 -7.19 -3.89 -28.98
C LEU A 252 -5.69 -3.95 -28.67
N ALA A 253 -4.88 -4.45 -29.59
CA ALA A 253 -3.43 -4.45 -29.44
C ALA A 253 -2.84 -3.03 -29.38
N LYS A 254 -3.37 -2.09 -30.16
CA LYS A 254 -2.98 -0.68 -30.06
C LYS A 254 -3.38 -0.05 -28.71
N GLU A 255 -4.51 -0.47 -28.15
CA GLU A 255 -4.94 -0.02 -26.83
C GLU A 255 -3.96 -0.50 -25.74
N ILE A 256 -3.54 -1.77 -25.80
CA ILE A 256 -2.48 -2.29 -24.91
C ILE A 256 -1.20 -1.45 -25.06
N GLN A 257 -0.74 -1.19 -26.30
CA GLN A 257 0.45 -0.37 -26.54
C GLN A 257 0.32 1.06 -25.97
N ARG A 258 -0.87 1.68 -26.07
CA ARG A 258 -1.09 3.01 -25.44
C ARG A 258 -0.94 2.96 -23.93
N LYS A 259 -1.46 1.91 -23.29
CA LYS A 259 -1.31 1.70 -21.83
C LYS A 259 0.14 1.46 -21.46
N GLU A 260 0.85 0.58 -22.16
CA GLU A 260 2.29 0.34 -21.95
C GLU A 260 3.11 1.64 -22.10
N HIS A 261 2.80 2.44 -23.11
CA HIS A 261 3.44 3.73 -23.31
C HIS A 261 3.17 4.71 -22.16
N TYR A 262 1.92 4.76 -21.66
CA TYR A 262 1.54 5.61 -20.52
C TYR A 262 2.30 5.22 -19.24
N PHE A 263 2.40 3.93 -18.95
CA PHE A 263 3.14 3.43 -17.79
C PHE A 263 4.66 3.45 -17.97
N GLY A 264 5.13 3.50 -19.22
CA GLY A 264 6.55 3.50 -19.58
C GLY A 264 7.25 2.16 -19.39
N ILE A 265 6.48 1.08 -19.23
CA ILE A 265 6.94 -0.30 -19.07
C ILE A 265 5.99 -1.27 -19.79
N GLY A 266 6.49 -2.45 -20.18
CA GLY A 266 5.68 -3.48 -20.83
C GLY A 266 4.76 -4.21 -19.86
N TYR A 267 3.72 -4.85 -20.41
CA TYR A 267 2.72 -5.59 -19.64
C TYR A 267 3.28 -6.64 -18.68
N ASP A 268 4.28 -7.42 -19.12
CA ASP A 268 4.90 -8.44 -18.27
C ASP A 268 5.64 -7.83 -17.06
N GLU A 269 6.23 -6.66 -17.21
CA GLU A 269 6.89 -5.95 -16.12
C GLU A 269 5.85 -5.36 -15.16
N MET A 270 4.77 -4.77 -15.69
CA MET A 270 3.63 -4.31 -14.88
C MET A 270 3.02 -5.45 -14.07
N LYS A 271 2.86 -6.64 -14.67
CA LYS A 271 2.34 -7.83 -14.01
C LYS A 271 3.23 -8.29 -12.85
N ARG A 272 4.56 -8.30 -13.06
CA ARG A 272 5.52 -8.60 -11.97
C ARG A 272 5.44 -7.59 -10.85
N ALA A 273 5.38 -6.29 -11.18
CA ALA A 273 5.22 -5.23 -10.19
C ALA A 273 3.93 -5.41 -9.39
N ALA A 274 2.79 -5.64 -10.05
CA ALA A 274 1.49 -5.85 -9.39
C ALA A 274 1.46 -7.06 -8.45
N ILE A 275 2.18 -8.15 -8.79
CA ILE A 275 2.30 -9.31 -7.88
C ILE A 275 3.05 -8.91 -6.61
N ILE A 276 4.21 -8.28 -6.73
CA ILE A 276 5.02 -7.86 -5.57
C ILE A 276 4.25 -6.85 -4.70
N LEU A 277 3.50 -5.93 -5.33
CA LEU A 277 2.66 -4.96 -4.62
C LEU A 277 1.56 -5.65 -3.81
N ARG A 278 0.83 -6.61 -4.41
CA ARG A 278 -0.20 -7.38 -3.71
C ARG A 278 0.35 -8.19 -2.53
N GLU A 279 1.51 -8.81 -2.71
CA GLU A 279 2.19 -9.57 -1.64
C GLU A 279 2.63 -8.66 -0.49
N GLY A 280 3.28 -7.53 -0.81
CA GLY A 280 3.73 -6.57 0.20
C GLY A 280 2.58 -5.92 0.95
N GLU A 281 1.53 -5.47 0.27
CA GLU A 281 0.33 -4.91 0.89
C GLU A 281 -0.42 -5.95 1.74
N GLY A 282 -0.46 -7.21 1.28
CA GLY A 282 -1.00 -8.33 2.05
C GLY A 282 -0.24 -8.52 3.36
N ALA A 283 1.09 -8.56 3.30
CA ALA A 283 1.95 -8.70 4.48
C ALA A 283 1.83 -7.51 5.46
N ILE A 284 1.69 -6.28 4.95
CA ILE A 284 1.43 -5.08 5.77
C ILE A 284 0.08 -5.21 6.48
N ARG A 285 -0.96 -5.64 5.76
CA ARG A 285 -2.31 -5.81 6.29
C ARG A 285 -2.36 -6.88 7.38
N GLU A 286 -1.74 -8.03 7.14
CA GLU A 286 -1.63 -9.09 8.14
C GLU A 286 -0.90 -8.62 9.41
N ALA A 287 0.21 -7.91 9.26
CA ALA A 287 0.96 -7.38 10.38
C ALA A 287 0.15 -6.31 11.16
N LYS A 288 -0.55 -5.40 10.45
CA LYS A 288 -1.46 -4.42 11.09
C LYS A 288 -2.60 -5.12 11.84
N ASN A 289 -3.22 -6.15 11.24
CA ASN A 289 -4.28 -6.91 11.89
C ASN A 289 -3.79 -7.61 13.16
N SER A 290 -2.62 -8.27 13.11
CA SER A 290 -2.03 -8.89 14.30
C SER A 290 -1.79 -7.89 15.43
N LEU A 291 -1.36 -6.67 15.13
CA LEU A 291 -1.20 -5.60 16.11
C LEU A 291 -2.54 -5.14 16.68
N ILE A 292 -3.56 -4.97 15.83
CA ILE A 292 -4.91 -4.57 16.24
C ILE A 292 -5.54 -5.64 17.13
N GLU A 293 -5.50 -6.92 16.72
CA GLU A 293 -6.05 -8.05 17.49
C GLU A 293 -5.43 -8.16 18.89
N ALA A 294 -4.11 -8.03 18.98
CA ALA A 294 -3.43 -8.03 20.28
C ALA A 294 -3.83 -6.83 21.15
N ASN A 295 -4.04 -5.65 20.54
CA ASN A 295 -4.46 -4.44 21.26
C ASN A 295 -5.94 -4.45 21.65
N LEU A 296 -6.80 -5.28 21.04
CA LEU A 296 -8.21 -5.40 21.42
C LEU A 296 -8.39 -5.83 22.89
N ARG A 297 -7.48 -6.67 23.43
CA ARG A 297 -7.50 -7.02 24.87
C ARG A 297 -7.23 -5.81 25.77
N LEU A 298 -6.38 -4.88 25.35
CA LEU A 298 -6.16 -3.63 26.05
C LEU A 298 -7.43 -2.78 26.07
N VAL A 299 -8.12 -2.68 24.93
CA VAL A 299 -9.41 -1.96 24.83
C VAL A 299 -10.42 -2.56 25.80
N ILE A 300 -10.58 -3.89 25.85
CA ILE A 300 -11.48 -4.56 26.79
C ILE A 300 -11.10 -4.26 28.24
N SER A 301 -9.82 -4.26 28.57
CA SER A 301 -9.32 -3.89 29.91
C SER A 301 -9.70 -2.46 30.30
N ILE A 302 -9.64 -1.52 29.34
CA ILE A 302 -10.06 -0.13 29.54
C ILE A 302 -11.59 -0.04 29.72
N VAL A 303 -12.34 -0.72 28.83
CA VAL A 303 -13.82 -0.76 28.89
C VAL A 303 -14.30 -1.27 30.24
N LYS A 304 -13.70 -2.35 30.78
CA LYS A 304 -14.02 -2.89 32.12
C LYS A 304 -13.92 -1.83 33.22
N LYS A 305 -12.95 -0.89 33.14
CA LYS A 305 -12.79 0.21 34.12
C LYS A 305 -13.84 1.31 33.98
N HIS A 306 -14.51 1.37 32.83
CA HIS A 306 -15.53 2.39 32.50
C HIS A 306 -16.96 1.85 32.56
N LEU A 307 -17.17 0.55 32.81
CA LEU A 307 -18.49 -0.03 33.01
C LEU A 307 -19.23 0.60 34.18
N GLY A 308 -20.55 0.75 34.07
CA GLY A 308 -21.39 1.31 35.12
C GLY A 308 -21.43 2.86 35.18
N ARG A 309 -20.85 3.54 34.18
CA ARG A 309 -20.90 5.03 34.08
C ARG A 309 -21.99 5.54 33.12
N GLY A 310 -22.97 4.72 32.78
CA GLY A 310 -24.14 5.12 31.98
C GLY A 310 -24.08 4.74 30.50
N LEU A 311 -22.96 4.17 30.03
CA LEU A 311 -22.83 3.61 28.68
C LEU A 311 -22.85 2.08 28.72
N GLY A 312 -23.44 1.46 27.70
CA GLY A 312 -23.44 0.03 27.52
C GLY A 312 -22.04 -0.49 27.12
N PHE A 313 -21.79 -1.80 27.33
CA PHE A 313 -20.51 -2.41 26.95
C PHE A 313 -20.22 -2.25 25.45
N SER A 314 -21.25 -2.44 24.60
CA SER A 314 -21.14 -2.27 23.14
C SER A 314 -20.80 -0.85 22.69
N ASP A 315 -21.17 0.16 23.49
CA ASP A 315 -20.96 1.57 23.16
C ASP A 315 -19.56 2.04 23.61
N LEU A 316 -18.89 1.23 24.45
CA LEU A 316 -17.56 1.52 24.98
C LEU A 316 -16.42 0.84 24.17
N ILE A 317 -16.75 -0.15 23.32
CA ILE A 317 -15.84 -0.83 22.40
C ILE A 317 -15.83 -0.15 21.05
#